data_5df81a7d58f30f4c6a36b38d0ca208d8
#
_entry.id   5df81a7d58f30f4c6a36b38d0ca208d8
#
_cell.length_a   1.000
_cell.length_b   1.000
_cell.length_c   1.000
_cell.angle_alpha   90.00
_cell.angle_beta   90.00
_cell.angle_gamma   90.00
#
_symmetry.space_group_name_H-M   'P 1'
#
loop_
_entity.id
_entity.type
_entity.pdbx_description
1 polymer ?
#
loop_
_entity_poly.entity_id
_entity_poly.type
_entity_poly.pdbx_seq_one_letter_code
_entity_poly.pdbx_strand_id
1 'polypeptide(L)'
;MNKTSAVQTIGILTSGGDAPGMNAALRAVARTAWARGIDVKGIYRGYSGLLNDEIFDMEKEFTCDIISRGGTALFTARCEEFKQLEYQEKAAEILRSHNIDGLVVIGGDDAALPGGMHFTFILFPIKESYSRSSIPSA
;
A
#
# COMPACT_ATOMS: atom_id res chain seq x y z
N MET A 1 17.78 -20.31 -12.34
CA MET A 1 17.42 -18.94 -12.02
C MET A 1 16.76 -18.90 -10.65
N ASN A 2 17.39 -18.21 -9.74
CA ASN A 2 16.96 -18.21 -8.37
C ASN A 2 15.88 -17.15 -8.14
N LYS A 3 14.63 -17.58 -7.93
CA LYS A 3 13.49 -16.68 -7.74
C LYS A 3 12.94 -16.68 -6.32
N THR A 4 13.66 -17.26 -5.38
CA THR A 4 13.15 -17.50 -4.03
C THR A 4 12.87 -16.22 -3.24
N SER A 5 13.49 -15.10 -3.60
CA SER A 5 13.30 -13.81 -2.94
C SER A 5 12.56 -12.80 -3.80
N ALA A 6 12.09 -13.19 -4.99
CA ALA A 6 11.42 -12.27 -5.87
C ALA A 6 10.01 -11.94 -5.36
N VAL A 7 9.69 -10.67 -5.32
CA VAL A 7 8.33 -10.19 -5.04
C VAL A 7 7.46 -10.55 -6.25
N GLN A 8 6.34 -11.23 -6.01
CA GLN A 8 5.40 -11.65 -7.05
C GLN A 8 4.10 -10.84 -7.02
N THR A 9 3.71 -10.37 -5.85
CA THR A 9 2.47 -9.59 -5.66
C THR A 9 2.72 -8.47 -4.68
N ILE A 10 2.30 -7.27 -5.03
CA ILE A 10 2.33 -6.12 -4.13
C ILE A 10 0.91 -5.63 -3.84
N GLY A 11 0.72 -5.12 -2.64
CA GLY A 11 -0.46 -4.34 -2.28
C GLY A 11 -0.12 -2.87 -2.30
N ILE A 12 -1.06 -2.04 -2.72
CA ILE A 12 -0.90 -0.58 -2.71
C ILE A 12 -2.04 0.03 -1.93
N LEU A 13 -1.71 0.89 -1.00
CA LEU A 13 -2.69 1.74 -0.33
C LEU A 13 -2.23 3.19 -0.31
N THR A 14 -3.20 4.09 -0.17
CA THR A 14 -2.93 5.50 0.04
C THR A 14 -3.35 5.87 1.46
N SER A 15 -2.52 6.67 2.14
CA SER A 15 -2.72 7.03 3.54
C SER A 15 -2.55 8.54 3.73
N GLY A 16 -3.17 9.05 4.79
CA GLY A 16 -3.14 10.48 5.08
C GLY A 16 -4.21 11.25 4.33
N GLY A 17 -4.11 12.58 4.34
CA GLY A 17 -5.05 13.44 3.62
C GLY A 17 -4.89 13.34 2.10
N ASP A 18 -5.96 13.57 1.38
CA ASP A 18 -5.92 13.67 -0.07
C ASP A 18 -4.90 14.71 -0.51
N ALA A 19 -3.98 14.32 -1.36
CA ALA A 19 -2.96 15.22 -1.89
C ALA A 19 -2.86 15.10 -3.42
N PRO A 20 -2.61 16.22 -4.11
CA PRO A 20 -2.31 16.15 -5.54
C PRO A 20 -1.13 15.23 -5.80
N GLY A 21 -1.24 14.41 -6.82
CA GLY A 21 -0.17 13.50 -7.23
C GLY A 21 -0.29 12.08 -6.69
N MET A 22 -1.19 11.80 -5.76
CA MET A 22 -1.40 10.43 -5.27
C MET A 22 -1.79 9.46 -6.39
N ASN A 23 -2.68 9.87 -7.28
CA ASN A 23 -3.09 9.06 -8.41
C ASN A 23 -1.96 8.85 -9.41
N ALA A 24 -1.15 9.85 -9.66
CA ALA A 24 0.01 9.72 -10.54
C ALA A 24 1.03 8.72 -9.96
N ALA A 25 1.28 8.80 -8.66
CA ALA A 25 2.16 7.87 -7.96
C ALA A 25 1.61 6.43 -7.98
N LEU A 26 0.32 6.28 -7.70
CA LEU A 26 -0.37 4.98 -7.76
C LEU A 26 -0.23 4.36 -9.15
N ARG A 27 -0.52 5.12 -10.19
CA ARG A 27 -0.39 4.67 -11.58
C ARG A 27 1.04 4.25 -11.89
N ALA A 28 2.03 5.06 -11.52
CA ALA A 28 3.43 4.75 -11.79
C ALA A 28 3.87 3.46 -11.12
N VAL A 29 3.52 3.26 -9.85
CA VAL A 29 3.85 2.04 -9.11
C VAL A 29 3.18 0.82 -9.75
N ALA A 30 1.89 0.89 -10.03
CA ALA A 30 1.13 -0.23 -10.60
C ALA A 30 1.68 -0.61 -11.98
N ARG A 31 1.88 0.36 -12.85
CA ARG A 31 2.37 0.08 -14.20
C ARG A 31 3.79 -0.46 -14.21
N THR A 32 4.65 0.04 -13.33
CA THR A 32 6.02 -0.47 -13.19
C THR A 32 5.99 -1.93 -12.71
N ALA A 33 5.12 -2.24 -11.75
CA ALA A 33 4.97 -3.60 -11.25
C ALA A 33 4.52 -4.55 -12.36
N TRP A 34 3.49 -4.19 -13.11
CA TRP A 34 3.01 -5.02 -14.22
C TRP A 34 4.06 -5.21 -15.31
N ALA A 35 4.84 -4.16 -15.61
CA ALA A 35 5.93 -4.28 -16.60
C ALA A 35 7.00 -5.28 -16.16
N ARG A 36 7.10 -5.56 -14.87
CA ARG A 36 8.04 -6.54 -14.31
C ARG A 36 7.41 -7.89 -14.01
N GLY A 37 6.15 -8.10 -14.43
CA GLY A 37 5.43 -9.33 -14.17
C GLY A 37 4.97 -9.50 -12.72
N ILE A 38 4.83 -8.39 -11.98
CA ILE A 38 4.36 -8.38 -10.60
C ILE A 38 2.86 -8.08 -10.60
N ASP A 39 2.09 -8.89 -9.89
CA ASP A 39 0.67 -8.66 -9.70
C ASP A 39 0.44 -7.54 -8.69
N VAL A 40 -0.64 -6.78 -8.90
CA VAL A 40 -0.96 -5.63 -8.05
C VAL A 40 -2.34 -5.82 -7.44
N LYS A 41 -2.42 -5.65 -6.14
CA LYS A 41 -3.69 -5.57 -5.41
C LYS A 41 -3.86 -4.18 -4.83
N GLY A 42 -5.05 -3.64 -4.97
CA GLY A 42 -5.40 -2.36 -4.38
C GLY A 42 -6.07 -2.54 -3.03
N ILE A 43 -5.86 -1.60 -2.13
CA ILE A 43 -6.46 -1.58 -0.81
C ILE A 43 -7.22 -0.27 -0.67
N TYR A 44 -8.54 -0.34 -0.52
CA TYR A 44 -9.36 0.85 -0.34
C TYR A 44 -9.24 1.41 1.07
N ARG A 45 -9.31 2.71 1.19
CA ARG A 45 -9.38 3.45 2.45
C ARG A 45 -8.20 3.21 3.40
N GLY A 46 -7.00 3.07 2.83
CA GLY A 46 -5.77 3.00 3.59
C GLY A 46 -5.72 1.84 4.59
N TYR A 47 -5.17 2.09 5.75
CA TYR A 47 -5.05 1.07 6.80
C TYR A 47 -6.40 0.61 7.35
N SER A 48 -7.40 1.49 7.37
CA SER A 48 -8.75 1.11 7.78
C SER A 48 -9.32 0.04 6.85
N GLY A 49 -9.20 0.24 5.56
CA GLY A 49 -9.64 -0.75 4.57
C GLY A 49 -8.82 -2.04 4.63
N LEU A 50 -7.52 -1.94 4.89
CA LEU A 50 -6.67 -3.11 5.09
C LEU A 50 -7.17 -3.98 6.25
N LEU A 51 -7.49 -3.37 7.39
CA LEU A 51 -8.02 -4.10 8.55
C LEU A 51 -9.41 -4.68 8.31
N ASN A 52 -10.17 -4.10 7.40
CA ASN A 52 -11.51 -4.59 7.03
C ASN A 52 -11.50 -5.48 5.78
N ASP A 53 -10.32 -5.89 5.34
CA ASP A 53 -10.15 -6.78 4.18
C ASP A 53 -10.70 -6.20 2.87
N GLU A 54 -10.61 -4.89 2.69
CA GLU A 54 -11.06 -4.21 1.48
C GLU A 54 -9.97 -4.26 0.39
N ILE A 55 -9.58 -5.47 0.00
CA ILE A 55 -8.50 -5.73 -0.95
C ILE A 55 -9.10 -6.28 -2.24
N PHE A 56 -8.65 -5.76 -3.38
CA PHE A 56 -9.12 -6.19 -4.69
C PHE A 56 -7.95 -6.38 -5.65
N ASP A 57 -8.16 -7.21 -6.65
CA ASP A 57 -7.19 -7.37 -7.74
C ASP A 57 -7.25 -6.15 -8.65
N MET A 58 -6.14 -5.42 -8.74
CA MET A 58 -6.09 -4.23 -9.56
C MET A 58 -5.70 -4.58 -10.98
N GLU A 59 -6.54 -4.21 -11.92
CA GLU A 59 -6.31 -4.40 -13.35
C GLU A 59 -5.85 -3.10 -14.00
N LYS A 60 -5.28 -3.20 -15.19
CA LYS A 60 -4.72 -2.04 -15.90
C LYS A 60 -5.74 -0.93 -16.12
N GLU A 61 -7.00 -1.32 -16.34
CA GLU A 61 -8.11 -0.42 -16.57
C GLU A 61 -8.34 0.53 -15.40
N PHE A 62 -8.08 0.08 -14.19
CA PHE A 62 -8.20 0.91 -12.98
C PHE A 62 -7.32 2.15 -13.06
N THR A 63 -6.18 2.07 -13.71
CA THR A 63 -5.20 3.17 -13.77
C THR A 63 -5.32 4.05 -15.01
N CYS A 64 -6.30 3.78 -15.91
CA CYS A 64 -6.35 4.47 -17.19
C CYS A 64 -6.61 5.98 -17.07
N ASP A 65 -7.56 6.41 -16.26
CA ASP A 65 -7.97 7.81 -16.20
C ASP A 65 -7.71 8.49 -14.86
N ILE A 66 -6.98 7.83 -13.97
CA ILE A 66 -6.83 8.36 -12.61
C ILE A 66 -5.93 9.59 -12.51
N ILE A 67 -5.04 9.81 -13.47
CA ILE A 67 -4.15 10.98 -13.46
C ILE A 67 -4.96 12.29 -13.53
N SER A 68 -6.05 12.28 -14.31
CA SER A 68 -6.87 13.48 -14.48
C SER A 68 -7.85 13.71 -13.33
N ARG A 69 -7.95 12.78 -12.39
CA ARG A 69 -8.82 12.90 -11.23
C ARG A 69 -8.08 13.51 -10.04
N GLY A 70 -8.76 14.38 -9.31
CA GLY A 70 -8.26 14.85 -8.02
C GLY A 70 -8.37 13.79 -6.93
N GLY A 71 -7.63 13.94 -5.85
CA GLY A 71 -7.66 13.03 -4.72
C GLY A 71 -6.93 11.72 -4.99
N THR A 72 -7.45 10.65 -4.44
CA THR A 72 -6.93 9.29 -4.64
C THR A 72 -8.04 8.34 -5.06
N ALA A 73 -7.75 7.51 -6.07
CA ALA A 73 -8.69 6.48 -6.53
C ALA A 73 -8.88 5.35 -5.50
N LEU A 74 -7.96 5.16 -4.58
CA LEU A 74 -8.05 4.18 -3.50
C LEU A 74 -8.70 4.73 -2.24
N PHE A 75 -8.98 6.02 -2.19
CA PHE A 75 -9.49 6.72 -1.02
C PHE A 75 -8.55 6.61 0.19
N THR A 76 -8.79 7.42 1.18
CA THR A 76 -8.10 7.38 2.46
C THR A 76 -9.11 7.42 3.60
N ALA A 77 -8.72 6.89 4.74
CA ALA A 77 -9.48 7.02 5.97
C ALA A 77 -8.51 7.05 7.15
N ARG A 78 -8.89 7.75 8.19
CA ARG A 78 -8.12 7.73 9.43
C ARG A 78 -8.28 6.38 10.11
N CYS A 79 -7.17 5.85 10.63
CA CYS A 79 -7.15 4.59 11.34
C CYS A 79 -6.28 4.72 12.59
N GLU A 80 -6.87 5.19 13.67
CA GLU A 80 -6.16 5.33 14.95
C GLU A 80 -5.72 3.97 15.51
N GLU A 81 -6.50 2.92 15.26
CA GLU A 81 -6.21 1.57 15.71
C GLU A 81 -4.88 1.05 15.15
N PHE A 82 -4.48 1.49 13.98
CA PHE A 82 -3.24 1.02 13.35
C PHE A 82 -1.98 1.42 14.12
N LYS A 83 -2.08 2.37 15.04
CA LYS A 83 -0.99 2.72 15.94
C LYS A 83 -0.68 1.63 16.97
N GLN A 84 -1.62 0.71 17.19
CA GLN A 84 -1.47 -0.38 18.14
C GLN A 84 -0.86 -1.61 17.44
N LEU A 85 0.08 -2.26 18.13
CA LEU A 85 0.81 -3.39 17.58
C LEU A 85 -0.12 -4.56 17.17
N GLU A 86 -1.17 -4.83 17.95
CA GLU A 86 -2.09 -5.93 17.65
C GLU A 86 -2.79 -5.74 16.30
N TYR A 87 -3.14 -4.51 15.94
CA TYR A 87 -3.76 -4.22 14.63
C TYR A 87 -2.76 -4.29 13.50
N GLN A 88 -1.51 -3.93 13.75
CA GLN A 88 -0.43 -4.10 12.76
C GLN A 88 -0.17 -5.58 12.48
N GLU A 89 -0.19 -6.42 13.49
CA GLU A 89 -0.05 -7.86 13.35
C GLU A 89 -1.23 -8.47 12.58
N LYS A 90 -2.45 -8.02 12.89
CA LYS A 90 -3.66 -8.41 12.14
C LYS A 90 -3.55 -8.04 10.67
N ALA A 91 -3.10 -6.83 10.38
CA ALA A 91 -2.90 -6.37 9.01
C ALA A 91 -1.90 -7.25 8.26
N ALA A 92 -0.80 -7.62 8.91
CA ALA A 92 0.20 -8.50 8.31
C ALA A 92 -0.38 -9.87 7.98
N GLU A 93 -1.23 -10.41 8.86
CA GLU A 93 -1.91 -11.69 8.59
C GLU A 93 -2.87 -11.59 7.40
N ILE A 94 -3.62 -10.50 7.30
CA ILE A 94 -4.51 -10.25 6.16
C ILE A 94 -3.71 -10.18 4.87
N LEU A 95 -2.60 -9.47 4.85
CA LEU A 95 -1.73 -9.37 3.68
C LEU A 95 -1.19 -10.74 3.27
N ARG A 96 -0.77 -11.57 4.23
CA ARG A 96 -0.32 -12.93 3.95
C ARG A 96 -1.43 -13.80 3.39
N SER A 97 -2.65 -13.66 3.89
CA SER A 97 -3.79 -14.43 3.40
C SER A 97 -4.14 -14.13 1.94
N HIS A 98 -3.79 -12.96 1.46
CA HIS A 98 -3.94 -12.55 0.06
C HIS A 98 -2.69 -12.82 -0.78
N ASN A 99 -1.68 -13.49 -0.23
CA ASN A 99 -0.40 -13.77 -0.89
C ASN A 99 0.34 -12.49 -1.32
N ILE A 100 0.17 -11.41 -0.60
CA ILE A 100 0.85 -10.15 -0.85
C ILE A 100 2.26 -10.22 -0.25
N ASP A 101 3.27 -10.06 -1.08
CA ASP A 101 4.68 -10.16 -0.70
C ASP A 101 5.25 -8.84 -0.18
N GLY A 102 4.68 -7.74 -0.63
CA GLY A 102 5.13 -6.41 -0.24
C GLY A 102 3.98 -5.43 -0.23
N LEU A 103 4.08 -4.43 0.61
CA LEU A 103 3.10 -3.35 0.73
C LEU A 103 3.75 -2.04 0.34
N VAL A 104 3.13 -1.33 -0.59
CA VAL A 104 3.54 0.03 -0.98
C VAL A 104 2.55 1.01 -0.39
N VAL A 105 3.03 1.93 0.42
CA VAL A 105 2.23 2.97 1.03
C VAL A 105 2.55 4.30 0.36
N ILE A 106 1.53 4.95 -0.17
CA ILE A 106 1.63 6.28 -0.78
C ILE A 106 0.92 7.26 0.14
N GLY A 107 1.62 8.23 0.66
CA GLY A 107 0.97 9.17 1.57
C GLY A 107 1.82 10.36 1.95
N GLY A 108 1.17 11.29 2.64
CA GLY A 108 1.78 12.48 3.20
C GLY A 108 2.19 12.30 4.66
N ASP A 109 1.98 13.33 5.46
CA ASP A 109 2.44 13.43 6.85
C ASP A 109 2.03 12.26 7.75
N ASP A 110 0.84 11.72 7.55
CA ASP A 110 0.33 10.62 8.38
C ASP A 110 0.85 9.24 7.96
N ALA A 111 1.59 9.16 6.88
CA ALA A 111 2.02 7.86 6.37
C ALA A 111 3.26 7.31 7.06
N ALA A 112 4.23 8.13 7.42
CA ALA A 112 5.45 7.66 8.09
C ALA A 112 6.41 8.72 8.64
N LEU A 113 6.37 10.00 8.23
CA LEU A 113 7.43 10.95 8.61
C LEU A 113 6.85 12.32 8.97
N PRO A 114 7.33 12.95 10.04
CA PRO A 114 6.94 14.32 10.38
C PRO A 114 7.58 15.34 9.44
N GLY A 115 6.78 16.28 8.93
CA GLY A 115 7.28 17.52 8.36
C GLY A 115 7.27 17.66 6.85
N GLY A 116 6.10 17.69 6.23
CA GLY A 116 5.94 18.16 4.86
C GLY A 116 5.22 17.18 3.92
N MET A 117 4.73 17.71 2.82
CA MET A 117 4.11 16.88 1.78
C MET A 117 5.17 16.01 1.10
N HIS A 118 5.42 14.87 1.67
CA HIS A 118 6.31 13.88 1.06
C HIS A 118 5.50 12.66 0.66
N PHE A 119 5.65 12.25 -0.59
CA PHE A 119 5.18 10.94 -1.00
C PHE A 119 6.18 9.92 -0.47
N THR A 120 5.78 9.17 0.51
CA THR A 120 6.62 8.11 1.05
C THR A 120 6.21 6.79 0.41
N PHE A 121 7.16 6.19 -0.29
CA PHE A 121 7.01 4.83 -0.79
C PHE A 121 7.70 3.91 0.19
N ILE A 122 6.92 3.09 0.88
CA ILE A 122 7.48 2.11 1.80
C ILE A 122 7.12 0.73 1.28
N LEU A 123 8.14 -0.04 0.97
CA LEU A 123 7.97 -1.44 0.60
C LEU A 123 8.30 -2.29 1.82
N PHE A 124 7.29 -2.98 2.34
CA PHE A 124 7.47 -3.91 3.44
C PHE A 124 7.55 -5.32 2.89
N PRO A 125 8.67 -6.03 3.07
CA PRO A 125 8.70 -7.46 2.79
C PRO A 125 7.85 -8.20 3.83
N ILE A 126 6.91 -8.99 3.37
CA ILE A 126 5.94 -9.68 4.23
C ILE A 126 6.27 -11.16 4.38
N LYS A 127 7.09 -11.69 3.49
CA LYS A 127 7.40 -13.14 3.45
C LYS A 127 8.35 -13.62 4.52
N GLU A 128 9.23 -12.78 5.02
CA GLU A 128 10.16 -13.17 6.07
C GLU A 128 9.57 -12.86 7.45
N SER A 129 10.03 -13.59 8.45
CA SER A 129 9.55 -13.42 9.81
C SER A 129 9.54 -11.94 10.20
N TYR A 130 8.37 -11.46 10.41
CA TYR A 130 8.10 -10.10 10.81
C TYR A 130 8.88 -9.75 12.09
N SER A 131 9.82 -8.85 11.99
CA SER A 131 10.50 -8.28 13.15
C SER A 131 9.76 -7.01 13.56
N ARG A 132 9.45 -6.90 14.85
CA ARG A 132 8.71 -5.77 15.43
C ARG A 132 9.28 -4.40 15.09
N SER A 133 10.53 -4.34 14.67
CA SER A 133 11.23 -3.10 14.36
C SER A 133 11.01 -2.60 12.94
N SER A 134 10.30 -3.34 12.09
CA SER A 134 10.20 -3.04 10.66
C SER A 134 8.92 -2.33 10.23
N ILE A 135 7.94 -2.10 11.11
CA ILE A 135 6.78 -1.26 10.78
C ILE A 135 6.92 0.11 11.43
N PRO A 136 6.90 1.20 10.63
CA PRO A 136 6.81 2.53 11.22
C PRO A 136 5.47 2.71 11.91
N SER A 137 5.48 3.42 13.02
CA SER A 137 4.25 3.84 13.69
C SER A 137 3.48 4.75 12.74
N ALA A 138 2.30 4.36 12.38
CA ALA A 138 1.44 5.14 11.50
C ALA A 138 0.89 6.39 12.20
#